data_f40548949ec0ceda956b41fcac362516
#
_entry.id   f40548949ec0ceda956b41fcac362516
#
_cell.length_a   1.000
_cell.length_b   1.000
_cell.length_c   1.000
_cell.angle_alpha   90.00
_cell.angle_beta   90.00
_cell.angle_gamma   90.00
#
_symmetry.space_group_name_H-M   'P 1'
#
loop_
_entity.id
_entity.type
_entity.pdbx_description
1 polymer ?
#
loop_
_entity_poly.entity_id
_entity_poly.type
_entity_poly.pdbx_seq_one_letter_code
_entity_poly.pdbx_strand_id
1 'polypeptide(L)'
;KFLDSSECHLSLEQIKEIYSIDDQKNKLFTIVEKNQNQSIGICGLQKIDWDKKNAFLRIIIGNQNFWDGKTALESEKLLLKFAFNELKLNKVYSIINIKNLGQSMLVERLGMQKDGILRNHFIQNGEYVDANLYSILSNEFKEN
;
A
#
# COMPACT_ATOMS: atom_id res chain seq x y z
N LYS A 1 4.82 -0.51 13.39
CA LYS A 1 5.11 -1.55 12.37
C LYS A 1 3.93 -1.66 11.43
N PHE A 2 4.10 -1.24 10.20
CA PHE A 2 2.99 -1.20 9.23
C PHE A 2 2.87 -2.44 8.40
N LEU A 3 3.91 -3.24 8.31
CA LEU A 3 3.90 -4.42 7.47
C LEU A 3 3.61 -5.64 8.29
N ASP A 4 2.87 -6.55 7.70
CA ASP A 4 2.75 -7.90 8.20
C ASP A 4 4.14 -8.55 8.20
N SER A 5 4.41 -9.38 9.18
CA SER A 5 5.67 -10.10 9.28
C SER A 5 5.96 -10.95 8.04
N SER A 6 4.92 -11.43 7.37
CA SER A 6 5.07 -12.18 6.12
C SER A 6 5.56 -11.31 4.96
N GLU A 7 5.20 -10.04 4.95
CA GLU A 7 5.63 -9.09 3.93
C GLU A 7 7.05 -8.59 4.15
N CYS A 8 7.49 -8.56 5.40
CA CYS A 8 8.85 -8.16 5.76
C CYS A 8 9.92 -9.18 5.33
N HIS A 9 9.52 -10.37 4.94
CA HIS A 9 10.42 -11.46 4.57
C HIS A 9 10.51 -11.68 3.04
N LEU A 10 10.09 -10.71 2.25
CA LEU A 10 10.29 -10.79 0.82
C LEU A 10 11.77 -10.81 0.49
N SER A 11 12.20 -11.80 -0.28
CA SER A 11 13.57 -11.89 -0.74
C SER A 11 13.85 -10.75 -1.74
N LEU A 12 15.11 -10.42 -1.92
CA LEU A 12 15.54 -9.46 -2.92
C LEU A 12 15.06 -9.85 -4.33
N GLU A 13 14.98 -11.14 -4.61
CA GLU A 13 14.50 -11.65 -5.89
C GLU A 13 13.00 -11.41 -6.06
N GLN A 14 12.22 -11.64 -5.01
CA GLN A 14 10.78 -11.36 -5.02
C GLN A 14 10.51 -9.87 -5.21
N ILE A 15 11.30 -9.01 -4.58
CA ILE A 15 11.22 -7.57 -4.76
C ILE A 15 11.56 -7.20 -6.21
N LYS A 16 12.59 -7.81 -6.78
CA LYS A 16 12.96 -7.61 -8.19
C LYS A 16 11.88 -8.08 -9.16
N GLU A 17 11.22 -9.20 -8.85
CA GLU A 17 10.10 -9.68 -9.64
C GLU A 17 8.94 -8.69 -9.63
N ILE A 18 8.60 -8.14 -8.46
CA ILE A 18 7.59 -7.09 -8.34
C ILE A 18 8.00 -5.87 -9.17
N TYR A 19 9.27 -5.54 -9.17
CA TYR A 19 9.81 -4.41 -9.95
C TYR A 19 9.78 -4.65 -11.46
N SER A 20 9.91 -5.89 -11.90
CA SER A 20 9.92 -6.21 -13.33
C SER A 20 8.52 -6.20 -13.93
N ILE A 21 7.46 -6.11 -13.10
CA ILE A 21 6.07 -6.05 -13.55
C ILE A 21 5.64 -4.58 -13.65
N ASP A 22 6.39 -3.77 -14.40
CA ASP A 22 5.91 -2.44 -14.75
C ASP A 22 5.21 -2.54 -16.10
N ASP A 23 3.89 -2.71 -16.05
CA ASP A 23 3.04 -2.77 -17.21
C ASP A 23 1.87 -1.79 -17.04
N GLN A 24 0.88 -1.87 -17.92
CA GLN A 24 -0.27 -0.98 -17.86
C GLN A 24 -1.13 -1.15 -16.60
N LYS A 25 -1.00 -2.29 -15.92
CA LYS A 25 -1.80 -2.60 -14.72
C LYS A 25 -1.06 -2.37 -13.42
N ASN A 26 0.24 -2.06 -13.49
CA ASN A 26 1.07 -1.91 -12.30
C ASN A 26 1.98 -0.69 -12.44
N LYS A 27 1.94 0.19 -11.45
CA LYS A 27 2.80 1.38 -11.37
C LYS A 27 3.53 1.33 -10.02
N LEU A 28 4.82 1.00 -10.06
CA LEU A 28 5.64 0.80 -8.87
C LEU A 28 6.71 1.88 -8.77
N PHE A 29 6.99 2.32 -7.56
CA PHE A 29 7.96 3.37 -7.26
C PHE A 29 8.87 2.94 -6.13
N THR A 30 10.12 3.37 -6.20
CA THR A 30 11.06 3.23 -5.11
C THR A 30 10.86 4.37 -4.11
N ILE A 31 10.82 4.04 -2.83
CA ILE A 31 10.83 5.03 -1.76
C ILE A 31 12.29 5.33 -1.43
N VAL A 32 12.70 6.58 -1.58
CA VAL A 32 14.08 7.02 -1.38
C VAL A 32 14.13 8.02 -0.22
N GLU A 33 15.02 7.78 0.72
CA GLU A 33 15.32 8.74 1.78
C GLU A 33 16.20 9.85 1.18
N LYS A 34 15.77 11.10 1.32
CA LYS A 34 16.38 12.24 0.60
C LYS A 34 17.78 12.60 1.06
N ASN A 35 18.04 12.52 2.36
CA ASN A 35 19.31 13.01 2.92
C ASN A 35 20.49 12.13 2.54
N GLN A 36 20.27 10.81 2.52
CA GLN A 36 21.31 9.83 2.20
C GLN A 36 21.14 9.22 0.81
N ASN A 37 20.09 9.61 0.09
CA ASN A 37 19.74 9.05 -1.21
C ASN A 37 19.67 7.52 -1.18
N GLN A 38 19.11 6.98 -0.10
CA GLN A 38 19.04 5.55 0.17
C GLN A 38 17.65 5.01 -0.18
N SER A 39 17.61 3.92 -0.90
CA SER A 39 16.38 3.17 -1.19
C SER A 39 15.94 2.43 0.07
N ILE A 40 14.72 2.71 0.56
CA ILE A 40 14.21 2.15 1.82
C ILE A 40 12.97 1.30 1.65
N GLY A 41 12.36 1.32 0.48
CA GLY A 41 11.18 0.51 0.23
C GLY A 41 10.60 0.74 -1.16
N ILE A 42 9.45 0.14 -1.38
CA ILE A 42 8.68 0.29 -2.61
C ILE A 42 7.23 0.59 -2.28
N CYS A 43 6.57 1.31 -3.15
CA CYS A 43 5.13 1.50 -3.10
C CYS A 43 4.57 1.53 -4.51
N GLY A 44 3.29 1.32 -4.64
CA GLY A 44 2.70 1.35 -5.97
C GLY A 44 1.23 1.05 -6.01
N LEU A 45 0.73 1.12 -7.22
CA LEU A 45 -0.63 0.75 -7.57
C LEU A 45 -0.56 -0.50 -8.42
N GLN A 46 -1.30 -1.52 -8.02
CA GLN A 46 -1.35 -2.81 -8.70
C GLN A 46 -2.77 -3.14 -9.11
N LYS A 47 -2.90 -4.09 -10.04
CA LYS A 47 -4.22 -4.54 -10.53
C LYS A 47 -5.09 -3.37 -10.98
N ILE A 48 -4.49 -2.41 -11.69
CA ILE A 48 -5.22 -1.25 -12.17
C ILE A 48 -6.28 -1.73 -13.18
N ASP A 49 -7.52 -1.41 -12.87
CA ASP A 49 -8.66 -1.64 -13.77
C ASP A 49 -9.01 -0.29 -14.39
N TRP A 50 -8.63 -0.12 -15.65
CA TRP A 50 -8.83 1.16 -16.36
C TRP A 50 -10.31 1.40 -16.73
N ASP A 51 -11.10 0.34 -16.83
CA ASP A 51 -12.52 0.46 -17.14
C ASP A 51 -13.31 0.93 -15.91
N LYS A 52 -13.05 0.33 -14.76
CA LYS A 52 -13.69 0.70 -13.48
C LYS A 52 -12.93 1.80 -12.75
N LYS A 53 -11.72 2.12 -13.19
CA LYS A 53 -10.87 3.17 -12.62
C LYS A 53 -10.57 2.95 -11.15
N ASN A 54 -10.12 1.75 -10.82
CA ASN A 54 -9.67 1.43 -9.47
C ASN A 54 -8.31 0.72 -9.49
N ALA A 55 -7.65 0.71 -8.35
CA ALA A 55 -6.36 0.07 -8.18
C ALA A 55 -6.13 -0.32 -6.73
N PHE A 56 -5.30 -1.35 -6.55
CA PHE A 56 -4.82 -1.81 -5.26
C PHE A 56 -3.57 -1.03 -4.86
N LEU A 57 -3.56 -0.51 -3.66
CA LEU A 57 -2.39 0.20 -3.10
C LEU A 57 -1.51 -0.78 -2.35
N ARG A 58 -0.22 -0.76 -2.68
CA ARG A 58 0.78 -1.59 -2.01
C ARG A 58 1.94 -0.74 -1.53
N ILE A 59 2.41 -1.06 -0.32
CA ILE A 59 3.61 -0.43 0.24
C ILE A 59 4.40 -1.46 1.04
N ILE A 60 5.72 -1.45 0.85
CA ILE A 60 6.66 -2.28 1.61
C ILE A 60 7.84 -1.39 1.98
N ILE A 61 8.10 -1.23 3.27
CA ILE A 61 9.28 -0.53 3.76
C ILE A 61 10.21 -1.57 4.40
N GLY A 62 11.30 -1.88 3.71
CA GLY A 62 12.24 -2.88 4.17
C GLY A 62 13.17 -2.41 5.28
N ASN A 63 13.44 -1.12 5.36
CA ASN A 63 14.32 -0.55 6.38
C ASN A 63 13.52 -0.22 7.64
N GLN A 64 13.79 -0.97 8.74
CA GLN A 64 13.07 -0.83 10.00
C GLN A 64 13.22 0.54 10.64
N ASN A 65 14.30 1.27 10.35
CA ASN A 65 14.50 2.62 10.87
C ASN A 65 13.44 3.61 10.38
N PHE A 66 12.71 3.24 9.33
CA PHE A 66 11.64 4.06 8.75
C PHE A 66 10.23 3.52 9.03
N TRP A 67 10.11 2.61 10.01
CA TRP A 67 8.82 2.10 10.46
C TRP A 67 8.22 3.01 11.54
N ASP A 68 8.18 4.31 11.26
CA ASP A 68 7.72 5.35 12.18
C ASP A 68 6.30 5.84 11.87
N GLY A 69 5.67 5.30 10.85
CA GLY A 69 4.36 5.72 10.38
C GLY A 69 4.39 6.96 9.49
N LYS A 70 5.40 7.80 9.64
CA LYS A 70 5.51 9.05 8.90
C LYS A 70 5.90 8.82 7.45
N THR A 71 6.92 7.98 7.22
CA THR A 71 7.39 7.64 5.87
C THR A 71 6.29 6.98 5.05
N ALA A 72 5.58 6.03 5.65
CA ALA A 72 4.48 5.35 4.98
C ALA A 72 3.35 6.31 4.66
N LEU A 73 2.99 7.19 5.61
CA LEU A 73 1.92 8.17 5.40
C LEU A 73 2.25 9.12 4.25
N GLU A 74 3.46 9.65 4.21
CA GLU A 74 3.90 10.54 3.14
C GLU A 74 3.91 9.84 1.79
N SER A 75 4.43 8.60 1.76
CA SER A 75 4.50 7.81 0.53
C SER A 75 3.10 7.50 -0.01
N GLU A 76 2.19 7.08 0.86
CA GLU A 76 0.82 6.76 0.44
C GLU A 76 0.05 8.01 0.00
N LYS A 77 0.26 9.16 0.65
CA LYS A 77 -0.34 10.42 0.20
C LYS A 77 0.11 10.80 -1.20
N LEU A 78 1.39 10.69 -1.49
CA LEU A 78 1.93 10.96 -2.81
C LEU A 78 1.36 9.99 -3.85
N LEU A 79 1.22 8.74 -3.46
CA LEU A 79 0.68 7.71 -4.34
C LEU A 79 -0.79 7.95 -4.66
N LEU A 80 -1.59 8.35 -3.67
CA LEU A 80 -3.00 8.71 -3.88
C LEU A 80 -3.13 9.93 -4.78
N LYS A 81 -2.27 10.93 -4.58
CA LYS A 81 -2.24 12.10 -5.43
C LYS A 81 -1.95 11.73 -6.89
N PHE A 82 -0.98 10.85 -7.10
CA PHE A 82 -0.65 10.33 -8.42
C PHE A 82 -1.85 9.58 -9.03
N ALA A 83 -2.48 8.69 -8.24
CA ALA A 83 -3.60 7.89 -8.69
C ALA A 83 -4.78 8.75 -9.16
N PHE A 84 -5.14 9.75 -8.39
CA PHE A 84 -6.32 10.58 -8.69
C PHE A 84 -6.04 11.72 -9.67
N ASN A 85 -4.89 12.37 -9.56
CA ASN A 85 -4.58 13.54 -10.40
C ASN A 85 -3.95 13.16 -11.74
N GLU A 86 -3.03 12.20 -11.75
CA GLU A 86 -2.33 11.81 -12.98
C GLU A 86 -3.06 10.67 -13.71
N LEU A 87 -3.39 9.60 -13.01
CA LEU A 87 -4.04 8.44 -13.63
C LEU A 87 -5.55 8.58 -13.75
N LYS A 88 -6.14 9.60 -13.11
CA LYS A 88 -7.58 9.86 -13.13
C LYS A 88 -8.41 8.66 -12.66
N LEU A 89 -7.89 7.92 -11.70
CA LEU A 89 -8.63 6.82 -11.09
C LEU A 89 -9.78 7.36 -10.22
N ASN A 90 -10.78 6.54 -9.98
CA ASN A 90 -11.91 6.88 -9.13
C ASN A 90 -11.77 6.34 -7.72
N LYS A 91 -11.07 5.21 -7.56
CA LYS A 91 -11.01 4.50 -6.28
C LYS A 91 -9.65 3.82 -6.11
N VAL A 92 -9.10 3.92 -4.90
CA VAL A 92 -7.93 3.14 -4.50
C VAL A 92 -8.30 2.34 -3.25
N TYR A 93 -7.94 1.07 -3.22
CA TYR A 93 -8.27 0.17 -2.11
C TYR A 93 -7.04 -0.55 -1.58
N SER A 94 -7.15 -1.03 -0.35
CA SER A 94 -6.10 -1.80 0.31
C SER A 94 -6.73 -2.91 1.15
N ILE A 95 -6.00 -4.01 1.29
CA ILE A 95 -6.43 -5.17 2.07
C ILE A 95 -5.43 -5.35 3.21
N ILE A 96 -5.92 -5.26 4.44
CA ILE A 96 -5.06 -5.17 5.62
C ILE A 96 -5.43 -6.26 6.61
N ASN A 97 -4.42 -7.04 7.03
CA ASN A 97 -4.54 -8.03 8.08
C ASN A 97 -5.09 -7.35 9.35
N ILE A 98 -6.12 -7.92 9.96
CA ILE A 98 -6.75 -7.32 11.16
C ILE A 98 -5.77 -7.16 12.32
N LYS A 99 -4.70 -7.93 12.35
CA LYS A 99 -3.66 -7.83 13.40
C LYS A 99 -2.68 -6.70 13.13
N ASN A 100 -2.65 -6.16 11.93
CA ASN A 100 -1.76 -5.05 11.57
C ASN A 100 -2.42 -3.72 11.92
N LEU A 101 -2.44 -3.39 13.21
CA LEU A 101 -3.10 -2.18 13.71
C LEU A 101 -2.43 -0.90 13.22
N GLY A 102 -1.12 -0.92 13.04
CA GLY A 102 -0.37 0.23 12.53
C GLY A 102 -0.81 0.64 11.14
N GLN A 103 -0.93 -0.31 10.23
CA GLN A 103 -1.38 -0.06 8.87
C GLN A 103 -2.85 0.35 8.83
N SER A 104 -3.68 -0.28 9.66
CA SER A 104 -5.10 0.09 9.76
C SER A 104 -5.27 1.55 10.18
N MET A 105 -4.54 1.96 11.21
CA MET A 105 -4.58 3.36 11.68
C MET A 105 -4.08 4.32 10.59
N LEU A 106 -3.06 3.92 9.85
CA LEU A 106 -2.46 4.74 8.81
C LEU A 106 -3.45 5.01 7.67
N VAL A 107 -4.11 3.97 7.16
CA VAL A 107 -5.07 4.14 6.06
C VAL A 107 -6.30 4.93 6.50
N GLU A 108 -6.71 4.81 7.77
CA GLU A 108 -7.78 5.63 8.32
C GLU A 108 -7.38 7.11 8.38
N ARG A 109 -6.12 7.41 8.72
CA ARG A 109 -5.60 8.77 8.69
C ARG A 109 -5.53 9.35 7.27
N LEU A 110 -5.36 8.50 6.27
CA LEU A 110 -5.41 8.91 4.85
C LEU A 110 -6.84 9.23 4.39
N GLY A 111 -7.84 8.87 5.17
CA GLY A 111 -9.24 9.07 4.81
C GLY A 111 -9.90 7.83 4.21
N MET A 112 -9.22 6.69 4.23
CA MET A 112 -9.83 5.45 3.76
C MET A 112 -10.93 4.98 4.70
N GLN A 113 -11.97 4.43 4.12
CA GLN A 113 -13.09 3.86 4.85
C GLN A 113 -13.08 2.35 4.72
N LYS A 114 -13.53 1.68 5.78
CA LYS A 114 -13.65 0.23 5.78
C LYS A 114 -14.90 -0.18 4.99
N ASP A 115 -14.70 -0.90 3.90
CA ASP A 115 -15.81 -1.39 3.07
C ASP A 115 -16.33 -2.75 3.53
N GLY A 116 -15.48 -3.55 4.16
CA GLY A 116 -15.91 -4.87 4.61
C GLY A 116 -14.78 -5.70 5.21
N ILE A 117 -15.13 -6.95 5.49
CA ILE A 117 -14.22 -7.93 6.07
C ILE A 117 -14.07 -9.10 5.11
N LEU A 118 -12.83 -9.48 4.84
CA LEU A 118 -12.50 -10.69 4.09
C LEU A 118 -12.11 -11.77 5.08
N ARG A 119 -13.00 -12.76 5.27
CA ARG A 119 -12.80 -13.83 6.25
C ARG A 119 -11.69 -14.77 5.79
N ASN A 120 -10.80 -15.17 6.70
CA ASN A 120 -9.73 -16.14 6.46
C ASN A 120 -8.89 -15.79 5.23
N HIS A 121 -8.55 -14.51 5.10
CA HIS A 121 -7.86 -14.01 3.91
C HIS A 121 -6.35 -14.24 3.95
N PHE A 122 -5.76 -14.23 5.15
CA PHE A 122 -4.33 -14.46 5.36
C PHE A 122 -4.09 -15.71 6.20
N ILE A 123 -2.87 -16.23 6.12
CA ILE A 123 -2.38 -17.26 7.03
C ILE A 123 -1.18 -16.67 7.77
N GLN A 124 -1.23 -16.66 9.09
CA GLN A 124 -0.18 -16.13 9.93
C GLN A 124 0.05 -17.11 11.09
N ASN A 125 1.31 -17.57 11.23
CA ASN A 125 1.69 -18.56 12.25
C ASN A 125 0.82 -19.83 12.20
N GLY A 126 0.50 -20.27 10.99
CA GLY A 126 -0.31 -21.48 10.77
C GLY A 126 -1.81 -21.31 10.97
N GLU A 127 -2.28 -20.10 11.29
CA GLU A 127 -3.70 -19.83 11.53
C GLU A 127 -4.27 -18.89 10.48
N TYR A 128 -5.54 -19.10 10.15
CA TYR A 128 -6.25 -18.17 9.28
C TYR A 128 -6.56 -16.87 10.00
N VAL A 129 -6.39 -15.76 9.30
CA VAL A 129 -6.64 -14.43 9.85
C VAL A 129 -7.50 -13.64 8.86
N ASP A 130 -8.47 -12.93 9.40
CA ASP A 130 -9.33 -12.06 8.59
C ASP A 130 -8.56 -10.80 8.15
N ALA A 131 -9.05 -10.19 7.09
CA ALA A 131 -8.56 -8.91 6.61
C ALA A 131 -9.69 -7.90 6.54
N ASN A 132 -9.35 -6.63 6.69
CA ASN A 132 -10.27 -5.53 6.41
C ASN A 132 -9.97 -4.98 5.03
N LEU A 133 -11.02 -4.71 4.27
CA LEU A 133 -10.95 -4.03 3.00
C LEU A 133 -11.22 -2.54 3.23
N TYR A 134 -10.26 -1.71 2.89
CA TYR A 134 -10.36 -0.26 2.96
C TYR A 134 -10.33 0.36 1.56
N SER A 135 -10.99 1.48 1.39
CA SER A 135 -10.92 2.21 0.12
C SER A 135 -11.08 3.71 0.33
N ILE A 136 -10.63 4.46 -0.67
CA ILE A 136 -10.85 5.89 -0.75
C ILE A 136 -11.27 6.24 -2.18
N LEU A 137 -12.30 7.06 -2.30
CA LEU A 137 -12.76 7.56 -3.58
C LEU A 137 -12.08 8.90 -3.92
N SER A 138 -11.99 9.21 -5.20
CA SER A 138 -11.32 10.43 -5.66
C SER A 138 -11.93 11.69 -5.04
N ASN A 139 -13.25 11.72 -4.88
CA ASN A 139 -13.94 12.87 -4.27
C ASN A 139 -13.78 12.96 -2.75
N GLU A 140 -13.24 11.92 -2.12
CA GLU A 140 -12.96 11.90 -0.68
C GLU A 140 -11.52 12.31 -0.37
N PHE A 141 -10.64 12.27 -1.37
CA PHE A 141 -9.22 12.54 -1.18
C PHE A 141 -8.97 14.04 -1.00
N LYS A 142 -8.25 14.38 0.08
CA LYS A 142 -7.82 15.76 0.38
C LYS A 142 -6.30 15.81 0.38
N GLU A 143 -5.74 16.72 -0.42
CA GLU A 143 -4.30 16.84 -0.64
C GLU A 143 -3.53 17.50 0.52
N ASN A 144 -4.16 17.84 1.58
CA ASN A 144 -3.53 18.54 2.71
C ASN A 144 -2.47 17.72 3.43
#